data_f2369d1d8b241bcb1b9b0b52e8b561e6
#
_entry.id   f2369d1d8b241bcb1b9b0b52e8b561e6
#
_cell.length_a   1.000
_cell.length_b   1.000
_cell.length_c   1.000
_cell.angle_alpha   90.00
_cell.angle_beta   90.00
_cell.angle_gamma   90.00
#
_symmetry.space_group_name_H-M   'P 1'
#
loop_
_entity.id
_entity.type
_entity.pdbx_description
1 polymer ?
#
loop_
_entity_poly.entity_id
_entity_poly.type
_entity_poly.pdbx_seq_one_letter_code
_entity_poly.pdbx_strand_id
1 'polypeptide(L)'
;MPNFEPYLQSKNDPYFNFPEVNENKFFGKGLKKMKGYISNIPLDELKKKREAFWGTRVEGNKQTWNFLKEICEMPDGEEKNLDAMLQAYDLHPYKNCINVSYDALGGLYEIPNYCIHDPMVYDLPEEHKKKPNEKKIKFKARHGVKYIKLKSSNYSSVKKIKTSVAKKLGTTFDKIRLFFSGKEMKNDMQLWNYNVDNDVVIMVMTLP
;
A
#
# COMPACT_ATOMS: atom_id res chain seq x y z
N MET A 1 39.16 4.07 -4.57
CA MET A 1 37.77 4.41 -4.86
C MET A 1 37.19 4.99 -3.56
N PRO A 2 36.71 6.22 -3.54
CA PRO A 2 36.07 6.75 -2.33
C PRO A 2 34.80 5.97 -2.02
N ASN A 3 34.64 5.60 -0.75
CA ASN A 3 33.41 5.00 -0.24
C ASN A 3 32.31 6.10 -0.26
N PHE A 4 31.61 6.22 -1.36
CA PHE A 4 30.35 6.94 -1.39
C PHE A 4 29.28 6.02 -0.81
N GLU A 5 29.03 6.11 0.51
CA GLU A 5 27.71 5.76 1.01
C GLU A 5 26.75 6.79 0.41
N PRO A 6 25.75 6.38 -0.37
CA PRO A 6 24.76 7.32 -0.85
C PRO A 6 24.14 8.00 0.37
N TYR A 7 24.20 9.31 0.42
CA TYR A 7 23.42 10.11 1.34
C TYR A 7 21.97 9.74 1.07
N LEU A 8 21.44 8.82 1.85
CA LEU A 8 20.02 8.51 1.83
C LEU A 8 19.31 9.81 2.21
N GLN A 9 18.85 10.52 1.19
CA GLN A 9 18.08 11.72 1.38
C GLN A 9 16.95 11.42 2.35
N SER A 10 16.81 12.31 3.28
CA SER A 10 16.08 12.18 4.52
C SER A 10 14.76 11.43 4.35
N LYS A 11 14.50 10.52 5.26
CA LYS A 11 13.20 9.85 5.49
C LYS A 11 11.99 10.82 5.56
N ASN A 12 12.20 12.11 5.39
CA ASN A 12 11.21 13.19 5.45
C ASN A 12 10.89 13.83 4.10
N ASP A 13 11.45 13.33 2.97
CA ASP A 13 11.05 13.79 1.66
C ASP A 13 9.64 13.26 1.36
N PRO A 14 8.64 14.13 1.09
CA PRO A 14 7.28 13.71 0.78
C PRO A 14 7.17 12.81 -0.46
N TYR A 15 8.22 12.76 -1.30
CA TYR A 15 8.27 11.88 -2.48
C TYR A 15 8.71 10.45 -2.15
N PHE A 16 9.37 10.20 -1.00
CA PHE A 16 9.95 8.89 -0.67
C PHE A 16 9.23 8.12 0.44
N ASN A 17 8.03 8.55 0.84
CA ASN A 17 7.35 8.09 2.06
C ASN A 17 6.38 6.92 1.88
N PHE A 18 6.70 5.91 1.08
CA PHE A 18 5.95 4.67 1.13
C PHE A 18 6.71 3.61 1.92
N PRO A 19 6.08 3.02 2.97
CA PRO A 19 6.72 1.98 3.76
C PRO A 19 7.04 0.75 2.91
N GLU A 20 8.23 0.21 3.08
CA GLU A 20 8.62 -1.07 2.48
C GLU A 20 7.80 -2.21 3.10
N VAL A 21 7.56 -3.25 2.33
CA VAL A 21 6.99 -4.49 2.84
C VAL A 21 8.05 -5.19 3.70
N ASN A 22 7.70 -5.55 4.94
CA ASN A 22 8.61 -6.20 5.90
C ASN A 22 9.08 -7.61 5.48
N GLU A 23 8.51 -8.18 4.44
CA GLU A 23 8.94 -9.44 3.87
C GLU A 23 10.01 -9.17 2.81
N ASN A 24 11.04 -10.04 2.70
CA ASN A 24 12.08 -9.97 1.66
C ASN A 24 11.50 -10.25 0.26
N LYS A 25 10.44 -9.55 -0.11
CA LYS A 25 9.81 -9.64 -1.42
C LYS A 25 10.34 -8.55 -2.32
N PHE A 26 10.94 -8.98 -3.41
CA PHE A 26 11.43 -8.11 -4.46
C PHE A 26 10.50 -8.14 -5.66
N PHE A 27 10.33 -6.99 -6.28
CA PHE A 27 9.59 -6.80 -7.52
C PHE A 27 10.52 -6.44 -8.65
N GLY A 28 10.04 -6.67 -9.89
CA GLY A 28 10.78 -6.35 -11.10
C GLY A 28 11.89 -7.33 -11.43
N LYS A 29 12.53 -7.09 -12.56
CA LYS A 29 13.65 -7.88 -13.08
C LYS A 29 14.81 -6.95 -13.40
N GLY A 30 16.03 -7.49 -13.48
CA GLY A 30 17.21 -6.73 -13.87
C GLY A 30 17.40 -5.48 -13.01
N LEU A 31 17.61 -4.33 -13.64
CA LEU A 31 17.83 -3.04 -12.99
C LEU A 31 16.62 -2.50 -12.24
N LYS A 32 15.41 -3.00 -12.52
CA LYS A 32 14.19 -2.62 -11.82
C LYS A 32 13.89 -3.49 -10.61
N LYS A 33 14.74 -4.46 -10.28
CA LYS A 33 14.56 -5.35 -9.14
C LYS A 33 14.79 -4.60 -7.84
N MET A 34 13.72 -4.37 -7.08
CA MET A 34 13.76 -3.66 -5.80
C MET A 34 12.75 -4.22 -4.81
N LYS A 35 12.83 -3.78 -3.56
CA LYS A 35 11.86 -4.15 -2.54
C LYS A 35 10.47 -3.61 -2.87
N GLY A 36 9.45 -4.42 -2.61
CA GLY A 36 8.06 -4.01 -2.72
C GLY A 36 7.71 -2.96 -1.66
N TYR A 37 6.71 -2.14 -1.95
CA TYR A 37 6.22 -1.12 -1.03
C TYR A 37 4.69 -1.18 -0.87
N ILE A 38 4.19 -0.53 0.17
CA ILE A 38 2.76 -0.41 0.49
C ILE A 38 2.32 1.03 0.20
N SER A 39 1.26 1.21 -0.60
CA SER A 39 0.69 2.52 -0.85
C SER A 39 -0.48 2.81 0.09
N ASN A 40 -0.47 3.97 0.70
CA ASN A 40 -1.60 4.50 1.49
C ASN A 40 -2.49 5.46 0.69
N ILE A 41 -2.21 5.65 -0.60
CA ILE A 41 -3.02 6.43 -1.54
C ILE A 41 -3.53 5.56 -2.69
N PRO A 42 -4.67 5.90 -3.32
CA PRO A 42 -5.21 5.18 -4.46
C PRO A 42 -4.38 5.36 -5.72
N LEU A 43 -4.58 4.49 -6.72
CA LEU A 43 -3.79 4.47 -7.95
C LEU A 43 -3.86 5.78 -8.75
N ASP A 44 -4.99 6.45 -8.78
CA ASP A 44 -5.17 7.73 -9.48
C ASP A 44 -4.35 8.86 -8.83
N GLU A 45 -4.27 8.89 -7.50
CA GLU A 45 -3.39 9.81 -6.78
C GLU A 45 -1.91 9.43 -6.95
N LEU A 46 -1.60 8.14 -6.96
CA LEU A 46 -0.24 7.65 -7.21
C LEU A 46 0.25 8.06 -8.61
N LYS A 47 -0.60 7.98 -9.63
CA LYS A 47 -0.27 8.45 -10.98
C LYS A 47 0.04 9.95 -11.01
N LYS A 48 -0.78 10.78 -10.37
CA LYS A 48 -0.50 12.23 -10.23
C LYS A 48 0.83 12.50 -9.52
N LYS A 49 1.15 11.70 -8.50
CA LYS A 49 2.42 11.82 -7.78
C LYS A 49 3.61 11.45 -8.67
N ARG A 50 3.49 10.43 -9.53
CA ARG A 50 4.50 10.08 -10.55
C ARG A 50 4.70 11.22 -11.54
N GLU A 51 3.61 11.75 -12.09
CA GLU A 51 3.66 12.89 -13.02
C GLU A 51 4.33 14.12 -12.39
N ALA A 52 3.97 14.44 -11.14
CA ALA A 52 4.58 15.54 -10.40
C ALA A 52 6.07 15.30 -10.17
N PHE A 53 6.49 14.08 -9.83
CA PHE A 53 7.91 13.74 -9.69
C PHE A 53 8.68 14.00 -10.98
N TRP A 54 8.24 13.45 -12.10
CA TRP A 54 8.92 13.61 -13.38
C TRP A 54 8.89 15.05 -13.90
N GLY A 55 7.80 15.78 -13.65
CA GLY A 55 7.64 17.17 -14.07
C GLY A 55 8.50 18.17 -13.29
N THR A 56 8.99 17.81 -12.11
CA THR A 56 9.78 18.69 -11.24
C THR A 56 11.28 18.43 -11.26
N ARG A 57 11.75 17.53 -12.11
CA ARG A 57 13.18 17.21 -12.23
C ARG A 57 13.92 18.31 -12.99
N VAL A 58 14.65 19.17 -12.25
CA VAL A 58 15.38 20.32 -12.79
C VAL A 58 16.89 20.25 -12.49
N GLU A 59 17.29 19.41 -11.55
CA GLU A 59 18.68 19.19 -11.17
C GLU A 59 19.34 18.17 -12.08
N GLY A 60 20.62 18.34 -12.41
CA GLY A 60 21.35 17.45 -13.30
C GLY A 60 20.99 17.62 -14.78
N ASN A 61 21.20 16.56 -15.57
CA ASN A 61 20.94 16.57 -17.00
C ASN A 61 19.50 16.16 -17.33
N LYS A 62 18.77 17.04 -18.00
CA LYS A 62 17.37 16.77 -18.41
C LYS A 62 17.23 15.56 -19.34
N GLN A 63 18.20 15.34 -20.24
CA GLN A 63 18.18 14.19 -21.14
C GLN A 63 18.32 12.88 -20.34
N THR A 64 19.18 12.89 -19.32
CA THR A 64 19.33 11.75 -18.39
C THR A 64 18.03 11.45 -17.64
N TRP A 65 17.32 12.48 -17.16
CA TRP A 65 16.02 12.27 -16.51
C TRP A 65 14.95 11.70 -17.46
N ASN A 66 14.91 12.18 -18.71
CA ASN A 66 14.00 11.63 -19.71
C ASN A 66 14.32 10.15 -20.00
N PHE A 67 15.59 9.81 -20.15
CA PHE A 67 16.04 8.44 -20.36
C PHE A 67 15.69 7.53 -19.17
N LEU A 68 15.94 7.98 -17.95
CA LEU A 68 15.56 7.24 -16.75
C LEU A 68 14.05 7.01 -16.65
N LYS A 69 13.23 7.99 -17.06
CA LYS A 69 11.80 7.85 -17.15
C LYS A 69 11.38 6.78 -18.14
N GLU A 70 11.97 6.79 -19.34
CA GLU A 70 11.71 5.77 -20.36
C GLU A 70 12.03 4.36 -19.85
N ILE A 71 13.16 4.16 -19.15
CA ILE A 71 13.49 2.87 -18.54
C ILE A 71 12.44 2.46 -17.52
N CYS A 72 11.99 3.37 -16.66
CA CYS A 72 10.98 3.06 -15.66
C CYS A 72 9.62 2.67 -16.27
N GLU A 73 9.26 3.26 -17.41
CA GLU A 73 8.01 3.01 -18.13
C GLU A 73 8.05 1.77 -19.04
N MET A 74 9.24 1.25 -19.35
CA MET A 74 9.37 0.01 -20.13
C MET A 74 8.74 -1.18 -19.41
N PRO A 75 8.12 -2.13 -20.13
CA PRO A 75 7.69 -3.40 -19.55
C PRO A 75 8.87 -4.22 -19.02
N ASP A 76 8.66 -4.96 -17.94
CA ASP A 76 9.68 -5.84 -17.37
C ASP A 76 10.07 -6.96 -18.37
N GLY A 77 11.36 -7.02 -18.70
CA GLY A 77 11.93 -8.04 -19.60
C GLY A 77 12.10 -7.59 -21.05
N GLU A 78 11.71 -6.37 -21.44
CA GLU A 78 12.04 -5.75 -22.73
C GLU A 78 13.40 -5.04 -22.73
N GLU A 79 14.21 -5.28 -21.74
CA GLU A 79 15.50 -4.63 -21.46
C GLU A 79 16.63 -5.05 -22.44
N LYS A 80 16.26 -5.42 -23.69
CA LYS A 80 17.25 -5.70 -24.73
C LYS A 80 18.00 -4.40 -25.06
N ASN A 81 19.32 -4.43 -24.87
CA ASN A 81 20.28 -3.32 -25.10
C ASN A 81 20.32 -2.25 -23.98
N LEU A 82 19.74 -2.48 -22.80
CA LEU A 82 19.76 -1.50 -21.72
C LEU A 82 21.20 -1.14 -21.30
N ASP A 83 22.13 -2.11 -21.27
CA ASP A 83 23.55 -1.87 -20.96
C ASP A 83 24.22 -0.94 -21.98
N ALA A 84 23.93 -1.12 -23.28
CA ALA A 84 24.43 -0.22 -24.32
C ALA A 84 23.83 1.19 -24.20
N MET A 85 22.56 1.30 -23.85
CA MET A 85 21.91 2.57 -23.61
C MET A 85 22.46 3.28 -22.36
N LEU A 86 22.68 2.57 -21.27
CA LEU A 86 23.33 3.12 -20.07
C LEU A 86 24.72 3.63 -20.37
N GLN A 87 25.52 2.90 -21.16
CA GLN A 87 26.84 3.34 -21.63
C GLN A 87 26.75 4.60 -22.49
N ALA A 88 25.76 4.69 -23.39
CA ALA A 88 25.58 5.86 -24.26
C ALA A 88 25.24 7.14 -23.47
N TYR A 89 24.57 7.01 -22.33
CA TYR A 89 24.27 8.12 -21.41
C TYR A 89 25.28 8.27 -20.28
N ASP A 90 26.33 7.41 -20.27
CA ASP A 90 27.37 7.35 -19.22
C ASP A 90 26.75 7.25 -17.80
N LEU A 91 25.73 6.42 -17.67
CA LEU A 91 24.95 6.21 -16.47
C LEU A 91 25.35 4.91 -15.77
N HIS A 92 25.59 5.01 -14.47
CA HIS A 92 26.06 3.91 -13.63
C HIS A 92 25.04 3.62 -12.51
N PRO A 93 24.15 2.61 -12.68
CA PRO A 93 23.23 2.19 -11.65
C PRO A 93 23.93 1.66 -10.40
N TYR A 94 23.61 2.20 -9.24
CA TYR A 94 24.20 1.74 -7.98
C TYR A 94 23.63 0.39 -7.57
N LYS A 95 24.53 -0.55 -7.23
CA LYS A 95 24.16 -1.94 -6.88
C LYS A 95 23.26 -2.62 -7.91
N ASN A 96 23.46 -2.29 -9.16
CA ASN A 96 22.66 -2.83 -10.27
C ASN A 96 21.15 -2.58 -10.12
N CYS A 97 20.77 -1.39 -9.58
CA CYS A 97 19.41 -0.96 -9.43
C CYS A 97 19.23 0.47 -9.94
N ILE A 98 18.19 0.70 -10.76
CA ILE A 98 17.95 1.99 -11.44
C ILE A 98 17.48 3.09 -10.50
N ASN A 99 17.01 2.74 -9.31
CA ASN A 99 16.50 3.71 -8.34
C ASN A 99 17.56 4.72 -7.88
N VAL A 100 18.82 4.36 -7.98
CA VAL A 100 19.94 5.26 -7.71
C VAL A 100 20.96 5.08 -8.82
N SER A 101 21.28 6.16 -9.54
CA SER A 101 22.25 6.14 -10.64
C SER A 101 23.14 7.38 -10.58
N TYR A 102 24.34 7.26 -11.12
CA TYR A 102 25.31 8.34 -11.24
C TYR A 102 25.70 8.55 -12.69
N ASP A 103 25.90 9.79 -13.11
CA ASP A 103 26.53 10.10 -14.38
C ASP A 103 28.07 10.22 -14.26
N ALA A 104 28.77 10.39 -15.37
CA ALA A 104 30.22 10.53 -15.42
C ALA A 104 30.75 11.73 -14.62
N LEU A 105 29.95 12.74 -14.44
CA LEU A 105 30.31 13.95 -13.68
C LEU A 105 30.04 13.81 -12.18
N GLY A 106 29.51 12.66 -11.74
CA GLY A 106 29.12 12.38 -10.35
C GLY A 106 27.75 12.94 -9.99
N GLY A 107 26.94 13.36 -10.97
CA GLY A 107 25.56 13.76 -10.76
C GLY A 107 24.73 12.57 -10.25
N LEU A 108 23.99 12.77 -9.16
CA LEU A 108 23.15 11.75 -8.52
C LEU A 108 21.72 11.85 -9.03
N TYR A 109 21.17 10.71 -9.45
CA TYR A 109 19.77 10.55 -9.89
C TYR A 109 19.08 9.53 -9.00
N GLU A 110 18.16 10.01 -8.16
CA GLU A 110 17.37 9.15 -7.27
C GLU A 110 15.93 9.07 -7.75
N ILE A 111 15.45 7.85 -7.96
CA ILE A 111 14.08 7.58 -8.43
C ILE A 111 13.33 6.84 -7.33
N PRO A 112 12.19 7.37 -6.85
CA PRO A 112 11.38 6.69 -5.87
C PRO A 112 10.79 5.37 -6.38
N ASN A 113 10.65 4.39 -5.51
CA ASN A 113 10.11 3.07 -5.83
C ASN A 113 8.76 3.15 -6.55
N TYR A 114 7.91 4.08 -6.16
CA TYR A 114 6.59 4.26 -6.76
C TYR A 114 6.61 4.79 -8.20
N CYS A 115 7.75 5.31 -8.68
CA CYS A 115 7.93 5.67 -10.09
C CYS A 115 8.35 4.48 -10.95
N ILE A 116 8.83 3.39 -10.36
CA ILE A 116 9.38 2.23 -11.05
C ILE A 116 8.36 1.08 -11.10
N HIS A 117 7.65 0.82 -10.02
CA HIS A 117 6.65 -0.24 -9.91
C HIS A 117 5.36 0.22 -9.26
N ASP A 118 4.31 -0.59 -9.45
CA ASP A 118 3.09 -0.46 -8.66
C ASP A 118 3.28 -1.05 -7.26
N PRO A 119 2.51 -0.59 -6.26
CA PRO A 119 2.61 -1.11 -4.91
C PRO A 119 2.14 -2.56 -4.84
N MET A 120 2.74 -3.33 -3.94
CA MET A 120 2.30 -4.70 -3.66
C MET A 120 0.94 -4.73 -2.97
N VAL A 121 0.68 -3.75 -2.14
CA VAL A 121 -0.54 -3.63 -1.33
C VAL A 121 -0.97 -2.18 -1.28
N TYR A 122 -2.29 -1.97 -1.37
CA TYR A 122 -2.90 -0.69 -1.06
C TYR A 122 -3.49 -0.76 0.36
N ASP A 123 -2.83 -0.14 1.34
CA ASP A 123 -3.36 0.07 2.70
C ASP A 123 -4.00 1.46 2.77
N LEU A 124 -5.09 1.62 2.03
CA LEU A 124 -5.78 2.90 1.89
C LEU A 124 -6.45 3.30 3.22
N PRO A 125 -6.38 4.59 3.60
CA PRO A 125 -7.23 5.16 4.63
C PRO A 125 -8.71 4.89 4.34
N GLU A 126 -9.53 4.86 5.40
CA GLU A 126 -10.97 4.57 5.26
C GLU A 126 -11.69 5.51 4.27
N GLU A 127 -11.26 6.75 4.18
CA GLU A 127 -11.80 7.78 3.29
C GLU A 127 -11.58 7.48 1.79
N HIS A 128 -10.53 6.73 1.44
CA HIS A 128 -10.22 6.34 0.04
C HIS A 128 -10.82 4.98 -0.35
N LYS A 129 -11.37 4.24 0.59
CA LYS A 129 -12.02 2.97 0.28
C LYS A 129 -13.32 3.21 -0.49
N LYS A 130 -13.40 2.68 -1.72
CA LYS A 130 -14.66 2.72 -2.48
C LYS A 130 -15.75 2.01 -1.70
N LYS A 131 -16.84 2.72 -1.41
CA LYS A 131 -18.00 2.11 -0.76
C LYS A 131 -18.59 1.03 -1.67
N PRO A 132 -18.74 -0.21 -1.21
CA PRO A 132 -19.36 -1.26 -2.00
C PRO A 132 -20.86 -0.95 -2.19
N ASN A 133 -21.54 -1.62 -3.11
CA ASN A 133 -22.98 -1.54 -3.19
C ASN A 133 -23.64 -2.05 -1.90
N GLU A 134 -24.72 -1.41 -1.48
CA GLU A 134 -25.46 -1.86 -0.31
C GLU A 134 -26.09 -3.24 -0.57
N LYS A 135 -25.80 -4.19 0.31
CA LYS A 135 -26.37 -5.53 0.25
C LYS A 135 -26.70 -6.06 1.64
N LYS A 136 -27.70 -6.93 1.70
CA LYS A 136 -28.01 -7.68 2.95
C LYS A 136 -27.08 -8.86 3.06
N ILE A 137 -26.39 -8.98 4.19
CA ILE A 137 -25.45 -10.06 4.49
C ILE A 137 -25.93 -10.90 5.68
N LYS A 138 -25.60 -12.19 5.66
CA LYS A 138 -25.86 -13.16 6.73
C LYS A 138 -24.53 -13.62 7.28
N PHE A 139 -24.32 -13.46 8.57
CA PHE A 139 -23.07 -13.82 9.24
C PHE A 139 -23.34 -14.34 10.65
N LYS A 140 -22.29 -14.82 11.32
CA LYS A 140 -22.40 -15.37 12.67
C LYS A 140 -21.56 -14.54 13.63
N ALA A 141 -22.06 -14.34 14.86
CA ALA A 141 -21.26 -13.85 15.97
C ALA A 141 -20.99 -15.00 16.93
N ARG A 142 -19.71 -15.22 17.28
CA ARG A 142 -19.27 -16.33 18.17
C ARG A 142 -18.93 -15.78 19.54
N HIS A 143 -19.61 -16.29 20.56
CA HIS A 143 -19.30 -16.02 21.98
C HIS A 143 -18.99 -17.36 22.67
N GLY A 144 -17.73 -17.61 23.00
CA GLY A 144 -17.28 -18.94 23.47
C GLY A 144 -17.63 -20.03 22.49
N VAL A 145 -18.45 -20.99 22.89
CA VAL A 145 -18.94 -22.09 22.05
C VAL A 145 -20.26 -21.79 21.31
N LYS A 146 -20.92 -20.66 21.64
CA LYS A 146 -22.23 -20.30 21.06
C LYS A 146 -22.09 -19.46 19.80
N TYR A 147 -22.91 -19.78 18.80
CA TYR A 147 -23.02 -19.02 17.56
C TYR A 147 -24.37 -18.33 17.47
N ILE A 148 -24.33 -17.02 17.23
CA ILE A 148 -25.51 -16.17 17.07
C ILE A 148 -25.64 -15.83 15.59
N LYS A 149 -26.69 -16.31 14.92
CA LYS A 149 -26.96 -15.96 13.52
C LYS A 149 -27.49 -14.52 13.45
N LEU A 150 -26.90 -13.73 12.58
CA LEU A 150 -27.24 -12.33 12.33
C LEU A 150 -27.49 -12.09 10.84
N LYS A 151 -28.38 -11.14 10.55
CA LYS A 151 -28.65 -10.63 9.20
C LYS A 151 -28.73 -9.12 9.28
N SER A 152 -27.93 -8.43 8.47
CA SER A 152 -27.89 -6.97 8.46
C SER A 152 -27.47 -6.46 7.09
N SER A 153 -27.55 -5.14 6.84
CA SER A 153 -26.91 -4.50 5.72
C SER A 153 -25.40 -4.41 5.98
N ASN A 154 -24.58 -4.53 4.95
CA ASN A 154 -23.13 -4.24 5.02
C ASN A 154 -22.85 -2.79 5.46
N TYR A 155 -23.80 -1.87 5.30
CA TYR A 155 -23.74 -0.49 5.79
C TYR A 155 -24.15 -0.32 7.27
N SER A 156 -24.58 -1.40 7.93
CA SER A 156 -24.94 -1.30 9.35
C SER A 156 -23.72 -0.97 10.20
N SER A 157 -23.89 -0.02 11.14
CA SER A 157 -22.84 0.34 12.09
C SER A 157 -22.52 -0.82 13.04
N VAL A 158 -21.28 -0.89 13.48
CA VAL A 158 -20.83 -1.85 14.48
C VAL A 158 -21.64 -1.70 15.76
N LYS A 159 -21.98 -0.46 16.15
CA LYS A 159 -22.86 -0.17 17.28
C LYS A 159 -24.20 -0.91 17.19
N LYS A 160 -24.86 -0.91 16.02
CA LYS A 160 -26.12 -1.64 15.78
C LYS A 160 -25.94 -3.14 15.94
N ILE A 161 -24.82 -3.69 15.48
CA ILE A 161 -24.52 -5.12 15.62
C ILE A 161 -24.25 -5.48 17.07
N LYS A 162 -23.46 -4.68 17.80
CA LYS A 162 -23.23 -4.86 19.24
C LYS A 162 -24.55 -4.88 20.02
N THR A 163 -25.45 -3.94 19.76
CA THR A 163 -26.77 -3.89 20.40
C THR A 163 -27.59 -5.17 20.13
N SER A 164 -27.56 -5.67 18.89
CA SER A 164 -28.26 -6.89 18.51
C SER A 164 -27.67 -8.13 19.20
N VAL A 165 -26.34 -8.20 19.35
CA VAL A 165 -25.64 -9.26 20.06
C VAL A 165 -25.93 -9.19 21.55
N ALA A 166 -25.84 -8.01 22.16
CA ALA A 166 -26.11 -7.77 23.56
C ALA A 166 -27.50 -8.25 23.96
N LYS A 167 -28.53 -7.89 23.17
CA LYS A 167 -29.92 -8.35 23.38
C LYS A 167 -30.04 -9.88 23.36
N LYS A 168 -29.31 -10.56 22.45
CA LYS A 168 -29.35 -12.03 22.35
C LYS A 168 -28.55 -12.74 23.45
N LEU A 169 -27.58 -12.06 24.05
CA LEU A 169 -26.77 -12.58 25.16
C LEU A 169 -27.34 -12.19 26.54
N GLY A 170 -28.36 -11.34 26.60
CA GLY A 170 -28.93 -10.86 27.89
C GLY A 170 -27.98 -9.90 28.64
N THR A 171 -27.16 -9.13 27.90
CA THR A 171 -26.19 -8.19 28.47
C THR A 171 -26.36 -6.78 27.89
N THR A 172 -25.57 -5.83 28.36
CA THR A 172 -25.59 -4.46 27.88
C THR A 172 -24.61 -4.25 26.73
N PHE A 173 -24.87 -3.27 25.88
CA PHE A 173 -24.03 -2.91 24.75
C PHE A 173 -22.58 -2.60 25.14
N ASP A 174 -22.39 -1.90 26.27
CA ASP A 174 -21.06 -1.43 26.70
C ASP A 174 -20.14 -2.57 27.12
N LYS A 175 -20.72 -3.71 27.50
CA LYS A 175 -19.97 -4.92 27.85
C LYS A 175 -19.55 -5.76 26.64
N ILE A 176 -19.96 -5.40 25.41
CA ILE A 176 -19.65 -6.15 24.20
C ILE A 176 -18.48 -5.52 23.45
N ARG A 177 -17.48 -6.35 23.13
CA ARG A 177 -16.43 -6.04 22.15
C ARG A 177 -16.52 -7.02 20.98
N LEU A 178 -16.45 -6.51 19.76
CA LEU A 178 -16.47 -7.32 18.53
C LEU A 178 -15.09 -7.29 17.87
N PHE A 179 -14.65 -8.44 17.38
CA PHE A 179 -13.38 -8.61 16.67
C PHE A 179 -13.61 -9.34 15.36
N PHE A 180 -12.99 -8.85 14.31
CA PHE A 180 -12.99 -9.50 13.00
C PHE A 180 -11.60 -9.45 12.37
N SER A 181 -11.11 -10.58 11.86
CA SER A 181 -9.76 -10.71 11.29
C SER A 181 -8.66 -10.15 12.19
N GLY A 182 -8.75 -10.42 13.50
CA GLY A 182 -7.76 -9.98 14.50
C GLY A 182 -7.85 -8.50 14.91
N LYS A 183 -8.76 -7.71 14.32
CA LYS A 183 -8.95 -6.28 14.64
C LYS A 183 -10.22 -6.07 15.45
N GLU A 184 -10.15 -5.18 16.46
CA GLU A 184 -11.35 -4.75 17.17
C GLU A 184 -12.20 -3.82 16.29
N MET A 185 -13.51 -4.07 16.26
CA MET A 185 -14.46 -3.29 15.47
C MET A 185 -14.92 -2.05 16.25
N LYS A 186 -14.67 -0.85 15.71
CA LYS A 186 -15.05 0.44 16.32
C LYS A 186 -16.53 0.73 16.11
N ASN A 187 -17.19 1.37 17.08
CA ASN A 187 -18.64 1.59 17.13
C ASN A 187 -19.17 2.47 16.00
N ASP A 188 -18.42 3.46 15.58
CA ASP A 188 -18.71 4.46 14.56
C ASP A 188 -18.51 3.95 13.13
N MET A 189 -17.81 2.83 12.97
CA MET A 189 -17.57 2.19 11.69
C MET A 189 -18.71 1.30 11.25
N GLN A 190 -18.77 1.00 9.96
CA GLN A 190 -19.75 0.10 9.32
C GLN A 190 -19.14 -1.27 9.02
N LEU A 191 -19.97 -2.29 8.82
CA LEU A 191 -19.48 -3.65 8.53
C LEU A 191 -18.63 -3.73 7.27
N TRP A 192 -18.92 -2.94 6.24
CA TRP A 192 -18.14 -2.92 5.01
C TRP A 192 -16.72 -2.39 5.21
N ASN A 193 -16.47 -1.51 6.20
CA ASN A 193 -15.12 -1.05 6.53
C ASN A 193 -14.18 -2.19 6.96
N TYR A 194 -14.76 -3.28 7.43
CA TYR A 194 -14.04 -4.50 7.84
C TYR A 194 -14.12 -5.63 6.80
N ASN A 195 -14.70 -5.37 5.61
CA ASN A 195 -14.94 -6.39 4.58
C ASN A 195 -15.78 -7.57 5.09
N VAL A 196 -16.74 -7.32 6.00
CA VAL A 196 -17.67 -8.34 6.48
C VAL A 196 -18.65 -8.71 5.37
N ASP A 197 -18.68 -10.00 5.01
CA ASP A 197 -19.57 -10.54 3.98
C ASP A 197 -20.40 -11.73 4.50
N ASN A 198 -21.04 -12.46 3.60
CA ASN A 198 -21.82 -13.63 3.95
C ASN A 198 -20.94 -14.72 4.59
N ASP A 199 -21.54 -15.49 5.49
CA ASP A 199 -21.00 -16.69 6.13
C ASP A 199 -19.73 -16.52 6.97
N VAL A 200 -19.29 -15.28 7.21
CA VAL A 200 -18.15 -14.98 8.10
C VAL A 200 -18.54 -15.09 9.58
N VAL A 201 -17.51 -15.20 10.43
CA VAL A 201 -17.67 -15.25 11.88
C VAL A 201 -16.99 -14.05 12.53
N ILE A 202 -17.78 -13.26 13.25
CA ILE A 202 -17.31 -12.16 14.11
C ILE A 202 -17.14 -12.70 15.53
N MET A 203 -15.99 -12.49 16.14
CA MET A 203 -15.73 -12.89 17.53
C MET A 203 -16.34 -11.89 18.50
N VAL A 204 -16.96 -12.39 19.56
CA VAL A 204 -17.58 -11.60 20.62
C VAL A 204 -16.86 -11.84 21.93
N MET A 205 -16.43 -10.78 22.57
CA MET A 205 -15.95 -10.78 23.96
C MET A 205 -16.91 -9.98 24.83
N THR A 206 -17.20 -10.50 26.01
CA THR A 206 -17.93 -9.77 27.05
C THR A 206 -16.97 -9.31 28.12
N LEU A 207 -17.06 -8.04 28.49
CA LEU A 207 -16.37 -7.51 29.66
C LEU A 207 -17.12 -7.91 30.93
N PRO A 208 -16.39 -8.08 32.04
CA PRO A 208 -17.00 -8.44 33.34
C PRO A 208 -17.99 -7.38 33.85
#